data_ff17abbf1ce552b7bd89562a947feaf6
#
_entry.id   ff17abbf1ce552b7bd89562a947feaf6
#
_cell.length_a   1.000
_cell.length_b   1.000
_cell.length_c   1.000
_cell.angle_alpha   90.00
_cell.angle_beta   90.00
_cell.angle_gamma   90.00
#
_symmetry.space_group_name_H-M   'P 1'
#
loop_
_entity.id
_entity.type
_entity.pdbx_description
1 polymer ?
#
loop_
_entity_poly.entity_id
_entity_poly.type
_entity_poly.pdbx_seq_one_letter_code
_entity_poly.pdbx_strand_id
1 'polypeptide(L)'
;MRAFLTSIKKDKKAQIVLACISVLILIMNCFTVKIADDFIYSQSNGILDIFAREYEQYMTWSGRSVAHVLARTSLALPRILFVLCNSLMFIWLILLICFHAGTEQNHLSYVLILSAALVFLFVPMFGETVLWQTGSFNYLWMTCLILTFLIPYREEKKHPVIFAVIMFIAGIPAGWTNENTAGAMILFILGAIAIRWFTDKKKPELWMVTGLAGTCIGMLFMLKAPGNAIRMQSFPDHSGLSALLISAYEASLVISGSGDTGMRTLWLVFAFTAALAGILSKEKKRILYPLLFAFCSFAAVYAMIFSPVYINYSRSMFGSSVFLIIGIVSSAVPIFRERADHPVIKPVLAVCICLSAMNYMTAMIDLVNTRYQFRNFDRYISSQKAQGNLNPVVPAVNRDIMTRYNPIYDLEGIQGDCTHWVNQNFAAVHGLESIIATTSLPWDHIYWTGDPELMNITDFETYLNFVSGNDRYIVLITSTDISDDSYQEMRGILREKLDIIQTNSRYLCAAVGTTECNVEQSDEEIYSGTTVEGHYFYLSSMNDPEKCDIMFSEDNLSNKNAGLTFAVYSREKGHLVDEITWRPEIMHQGIRCSAEQYDKRG
;
A
#
# COMPACT_ATOMS: atom_id res chain seq x y z
N MET A 1 -8.12 9.11 -31.20
CA MET A 1 -7.00 9.73 -30.43
C MET A 1 -6.40 10.97 -31.11
N ARG A 2 -5.88 10.92 -32.37
CA ARG A 2 -5.25 12.10 -33.02
C ARG A 2 -6.19 13.33 -33.10
N ALA A 3 -7.45 13.16 -33.50
CA ALA A 3 -8.43 14.24 -33.55
C ALA A 3 -8.72 14.82 -32.15
N PHE A 4 -8.82 13.97 -31.14
CA PHE A 4 -8.99 14.35 -29.73
C PHE A 4 -7.81 15.20 -29.21
N LEU A 5 -6.56 14.76 -29.45
CA LEU A 5 -5.38 15.55 -29.07
C LEU A 5 -5.30 16.89 -29.81
N THR A 6 -5.79 16.94 -31.07
CA THR A 6 -5.87 18.21 -31.84
C THR A 6 -6.91 19.16 -31.25
N SER A 7 -8.04 18.63 -30.70
CA SER A 7 -9.05 19.47 -30.04
C SER A 7 -8.50 20.11 -28.75
N ILE A 8 -7.71 19.36 -27.98
CA ILE A 8 -7.02 19.91 -26.78
C ILE A 8 -6.09 21.06 -27.17
N LYS A 9 -5.30 20.89 -28.25
CA LYS A 9 -4.39 21.96 -28.72
C LYS A 9 -5.11 23.24 -29.12
N LYS A 10 -6.40 23.19 -29.47
CA LYS A 10 -7.20 24.35 -29.87
C LYS A 10 -7.97 24.99 -28.69
N ASP A 11 -8.14 24.26 -27.58
CA ASP A 11 -8.90 24.73 -26.42
C ASP A 11 -7.96 25.24 -25.32
N LYS A 12 -7.81 26.57 -25.23
CA LYS A 12 -6.96 27.23 -24.22
C LYS A 12 -7.38 26.89 -22.78
N LYS A 13 -8.69 26.73 -22.50
CA LYS A 13 -9.19 26.37 -21.17
C LYS A 13 -8.77 24.96 -20.80
N ALA A 14 -8.89 24.02 -21.73
CA ALA A 14 -8.43 22.65 -21.54
C ALA A 14 -6.90 22.58 -21.29
N GLN A 15 -6.11 23.38 -22.02
CA GLN A 15 -4.66 23.47 -21.80
C GLN A 15 -4.32 23.98 -20.41
N ILE A 16 -4.99 25.02 -19.93
CA ILE A 16 -4.79 25.56 -18.57
C ILE A 16 -5.13 24.50 -17.52
N VAL A 17 -6.26 23.82 -17.65
CA VAL A 17 -6.66 22.74 -16.72
C VAL A 17 -5.62 21.62 -16.71
N LEU A 18 -5.15 21.16 -17.87
CA LEU A 18 -4.10 20.15 -17.94
C LEU A 18 -2.78 20.61 -17.32
N ALA A 19 -2.39 21.87 -17.57
CA ALA A 19 -1.17 22.42 -16.97
C ALA A 19 -1.29 22.47 -15.44
N CYS A 20 -2.41 22.90 -14.90
CA CYS A 20 -2.66 22.89 -13.46
C CYS A 20 -2.57 21.46 -12.87
N ILE A 21 -3.26 20.48 -13.49
CA ILE A 21 -3.21 19.09 -13.03
C ILE A 21 -1.78 18.56 -13.11
N SER A 22 -1.03 18.90 -14.19
CA SER A 22 0.36 18.46 -14.37
C SER A 22 1.29 18.99 -13.28
N VAL A 23 1.16 20.24 -12.91
CA VAL A 23 1.95 20.85 -11.82
C VAL A 23 1.60 20.22 -10.49
N LEU A 24 0.32 20.04 -10.17
CA LEU A 24 -0.13 19.46 -8.90
C LEU A 24 0.37 18.03 -8.72
N ILE A 25 0.22 17.16 -9.72
CA ILE A 25 0.69 15.77 -9.61
C ILE A 25 2.22 15.68 -9.61
N LEU A 26 2.92 16.55 -10.33
CA LEU A 26 4.37 16.63 -10.32
C LEU A 26 4.89 16.98 -8.91
N ILE A 27 4.28 17.96 -8.26
CA ILE A 27 4.62 18.33 -6.89
C ILE A 27 4.42 17.14 -5.95
N MET A 28 3.27 16.43 -6.00
CA MET A 28 3.05 15.25 -5.16
C MET A 28 4.14 14.20 -5.38
N ASN A 29 4.47 13.86 -6.64
CA ASN A 29 5.52 12.88 -6.95
C ASN A 29 6.91 13.28 -6.41
N CYS A 30 7.22 14.58 -6.32
CA CYS A 30 8.49 15.07 -5.76
C CYS A 30 8.63 14.76 -4.27
N PHE A 31 7.53 14.66 -3.52
CA PHE A 31 7.55 14.43 -2.08
C PHE A 31 7.41 12.96 -1.67
N THR A 32 7.19 12.03 -2.61
CA THR A 32 7.13 10.60 -2.30
C THR A 32 8.51 10.05 -1.89
N VAL A 33 8.51 8.96 -1.13
CA VAL A 33 9.70 8.27 -0.64
C VAL A 33 9.74 6.84 -1.16
N LYS A 34 10.90 6.17 -1.09
CA LYS A 34 11.01 4.72 -1.35
C LYS A 34 10.54 3.96 -0.12
N ILE A 35 9.74 2.91 -0.32
CA ILE A 35 9.17 2.10 0.76
C ILE A 35 8.91 0.66 0.30
N ALA A 36 8.79 -0.25 1.26
CA ALA A 36 8.35 -1.64 1.06
C ALA A 36 9.07 -2.32 -0.12
N ASP A 37 8.33 -2.80 -1.13
CA ASP A 37 8.88 -3.51 -2.29
C ASP A 37 9.87 -2.68 -3.12
N ASP A 38 9.89 -1.34 -2.98
CA ASP A 38 10.89 -0.51 -3.67
C ASP A 38 12.32 -0.92 -3.29
N PHE A 39 12.55 -1.39 -2.05
CA PHE A 39 13.85 -1.86 -1.61
C PHE A 39 14.23 -3.18 -2.28
N ILE A 40 13.28 -4.13 -2.42
CA ILE A 40 13.52 -5.40 -3.12
C ILE A 40 13.85 -5.14 -4.59
N TYR A 41 13.04 -4.32 -5.24
CA TYR A 41 13.16 -4.09 -6.68
C TYR A 41 14.34 -3.18 -7.05
N SER A 42 14.85 -2.37 -6.12
CA SER A 42 16.03 -1.54 -6.34
C SER A 42 17.36 -2.29 -6.30
N GLN A 43 17.38 -3.57 -5.90
CA GLN A 43 18.61 -4.37 -5.79
C GLN A 43 19.12 -4.92 -7.13
N SER A 44 18.49 -4.58 -8.26
CA SER A 44 18.88 -5.09 -9.58
C SER A 44 20.11 -4.38 -10.16
N ASN A 45 21.09 -5.16 -10.65
CA ASN A 45 22.35 -4.68 -11.20
C ASN A 45 22.40 -4.85 -12.73
N GLY A 46 21.71 -3.99 -13.45
CA GLY A 46 21.67 -3.99 -14.90
C GLY A 46 20.53 -4.82 -15.50
N ILE A 47 20.39 -4.73 -16.83
CA ILE A 47 19.22 -5.25 -17.55
C ILE A 47 19.07 -6.78 -17.46
N LEU A 48 20.17 -7.51 -17.52
CA LEU A 48 20.13 -8.98 -17.44
C LEU A 48 19.72 -9.45 -16.04
N ASP A 49 20.19 -8.79 -14.99
CA ASP A 49 19.81 -9.09 -13.61
C ASP A 49 18.32 -8.76 -13.36
N ILE A 50 17.79 -7.68 -13.96
CA ILE A 50 16.36 -7.36 -13.91
C ILE A 50 15.53 -8.54 -14.43
N PHE A 51 15.88 -9.11 -15.59
CA PHE A 51 15.15 -10.25 -16.15
C PHE A 51 15.36 -11.53 -15.35
N ALA A 52 16.58 -11.77 -14.83
CA ALA A 52 16.86 -12.95 -14.01
C ALA A 52 16.04 -12.94 -12.71
N ARG A 53 16.03 -11.81 -11.99
CA ARG A 53 15.21 -11.65 -10.76
C ARG A 53 13.73 -11.67 -11.05
N GLU A 54 13.28 -11.15 -12.20
CA GLU A 54 11.87 -11.25 -12.56
C GLU A 54 11.47 -12.67 -12.91
N TYR A 55 12.34 -13.45 -13.57
CA TYR A 55 12.10 -14.87 -13.81
C TYR A 55 11.98 -15.64 -12.48
N GLU A 56 12.87 -15.37 -11.53
CA GLU A 56 12.80 -15.95 -10.17
C GLU A 56 11.46 -15.59 -9.50
N GLN A 57 11.06 -14.31 -9.53
CA GLN A 57 9.80 -13.85 -8.95
C GLN A 57 8.58 -14.46 -9.64
N TYR A 58 8.61 -14.63 -10.95
CA TYR A 58 7.58 -15.31 -11.72
C TYR A 58 7.44 -16.78 -11.30
N MET A 59 8.56 -17.43 -11.02
CA MET A 59 8.58 -18.84 -10.60
C MET A 59 8.20 -19.02 -9.12
N THR A 60 8.43 -18.02 -8.25
CA THR A 60 8.31 -18.20 -6.78
C THR A 60 7.21 -17.38 -6.13
N TRP A 61 6.72 -16.28 -6.77
CA TRP A 61 5.83 -15.35 -6.07
C TRP A 61 4.62 -14.84 -6.87
N SER A 62 4.82 -14.26 -8.08
CA SER A 62 3.75 -13.54 -8.79
C SER A 62 3.95 -13.48 -10.29
N GLY A 63 2.85 -13.67 -11.04
CA GLY A 63 2.85 -13.62 -12.50
C GLY A 63 2.82 -12.23 -13.14
N ARG A 64 2.87 -11.11 -12.39
CA ARG A 64 2.71 -9.73 -12.91
C ARG A 64 3.97 -9.16 -13.54
N SER A 65 4.68 -9.94 -14.36
CA SER A 65 6.03 -9.62 -14.84
C SER A 65 6.15 -8.31 -15.63
N VAL A 66 5.12 -7.91 -16.38
CA VAL A 66 5.16 -6.64 -17.12
C VAL A 66 5.29 -5.45 -16.16
N ALA A 67 4.53 -5.45 -15.07
CA ALA A 67 4.60 -4.41 -14.05
C ALA A 67 5.94 -4.43 -13.30
N HIS A 68 6.41 -5.61 -12.92
CA HIS A 68 7.63 -5.76 -12.11
C HIS A 68 8.90 -5.42 -12.90
N VAL A 69 9.00 -5.81 -14.18
CA VAL A 69 10.13 -5.40 -15.04
C VAL A 69 10.20 -3.88 -15.15
N LEU A 70 9.08 -3.20 -15.36
CA LEU A 70 9.03 -1.74 -15.43
C LEU A 70 9.39 -1.11 -14.07
N ALA A 71 8.91 -1.65 -12.95
CA ALA A 71 9.24 -1.17 -11.61
C ALA A 71 10.74 -1.30 -11.33
N ARG A 72 11.35 -2.49 -11.54
CA ARG A 72 12.80 -2.72 -11.39
C ARG A 72 13.62 -1.78 -12.28
N THR A 73 13.23 -1.64 -13.55
CA THR A 73 13.90 -0.73 -14.49
C THR A 73 13.84 0.71 -13.98
N SER A 74 12.68 1.16 -13.50
CA SER A 74 12.51 2.51 -12.97
C SER A 74 13.32 2.75 -11.70
N LEU A 75 13.40 1.75 -10.80
CA LEU A 75 14.16 1.85 -9.55
C LEU A 75 15.68 1.80 -9.76
N ALA A 76 16.15 1.22 -10.88
CA ALA A 76 17.55 1.27 -11.29
C ALA A 76 17.95 2.61 -11.94
N LEU A 77 16.97 3.47 -12.28
CA LEU A 77 17.20 4.77 -12.92
C LEU A 77 17.15 5.92 -11.89
N PRO A 78 17.71 7.10 -12.22
CA PRO A 78 17.59 8.28 -11.36
C PRO A 78 16.13 8.61 -11.05
N ARG A 79 15.81 8.86 -9.77
CA ARG A 79 14.46 9.13 -9.28
C ARG A 79 13.71 10.22 -10.06
N ILE A 80 14.43 11.24 -10.54
CA ILE A 80 13.80 12.33 -11.30
C ILE A 80 13.08 11.81 -12.55
N LEU A 81 13.60 10.76 -13.20
CA LEU A 81 12.95 10.15 -14.35
C LEU A 81 11.61 9.51 -13.95
N PHE A 82 11.56 8.82 -12.81
CA PHE A 82 10.30 8.31 -12.28
C PHE A 82 9.31 9.45 -12.03
N VAL A 83 9.72 10.50 -11.32
CA VAL A 83 8.87 11.66 -10.99
C VAL A 83 8.25 12.26 -12.25
N LEU A 84 9.04 12.47 -13.30
CA LEU A 84 8.56 13.03 -14.57
C LEU A 84 7.66 12.06 -15.32
N CYS A 85 8.12 10.81 -15.51
CA CYS A 85 7.38 9.82 -16.30
C CYS A 85 6.06 9.42 -15.61
N ASN A 86 6.06 9.27 -14.27
CA ASN A 86 4.86 8.93 -13.52
C ASN A 86 3.82 10.07 -13.55
N SER A 87 4.27 11.32 -13.45
CA SER A 87 3.40 12.49 -13.60
C SER A 87 2.79 12.56 -15.01
N LEU A 88 3.56 12.29 -16.05
CA LEU A 88 3.06 12.20 -17.44
C LEU A 88 2.08 11.04 -17.60
N MET A 89 2.34 9.89 -16.95
CA MET A 89 1.43 8.75 -17.00
C MET A 89 0.09 9.05 -16.32
N PHE A 90 0.08 9.80 -15.23
CA PHE A 90 -1.17 10.26 -14.62
C PHE A 90 -1.97 11.20 -15.55
N ILE A 91 -1.30 12.14 -16.21
CA ILE A 91 -1.95 12.99 -17.23
C ILE A 91 -2.49 12.14 -18.38
N TRP A 92 -1.73 11.12 -18.80
CA TRP A 92 -2.16 10.18 -19.84
C TRP A 92 -3.42 9.42 -19.39
N LEU A 93 -3.52 9.00 -18.13
CA LEU A 93 -4.75 8.40 -17.58
C LEU A 93 -5.95 9.34 -17.74
N ILE A 94 -5.82 10.61 -17.34
CA ILE A 94 -6.92 11.58 -17.45
C ILE A 94 -7.32 11.78 -18.92
N LEU A 95 -6.36 11.85 -19.83
CA LEU A 95 -6.63 11.96 -21.27
C LEU A 95 -7.31 10.71 -21.84
N LEU A 96 -6.91 9.52 -21.38
CA LEU A 96 -7.54 8.25 -21.77
C LEU A 96 -8.99 8.17 -21.26
N ILE A 97 -9.26 8.59 -20.03
CA ILE A 97 -10.62 8.66 -19.49
C ILE A 97 -11.49 9.57 -20.37
N CYS A 98 -11.03 10.78 -20.67
CA CYS A 98 -11.75 11.71 -21.54
C CYS A 98 -11.96 11.16 -22.95
N PHE A 99 -10.96 10.51 -23.52
CA PHE A 99 -11.07 9.88 -24.85
C PHE A 99 -12.11 8.75 -24.86
N HIS A 100 -12.00 7.81 -23.93
CA HIS A 100 -12.92 6.67 -23.83
C HIS A 100 -14.35 7.11 -23.48
N ALA A 101 -14.52 8.21 -22.79
CA ALA A 101 -15.80 8.83 -22.54
C ALA A 101 -16.48 9.39 -23.82
N GLY A 102 -15.77 9.46 -24.93
CA GLY A 102 -16.30 9.98 -26.19
C GLY A 102 -16.45 11.51 -26.18
N THR A 103 -15.53 12.21 -25.53
CA THR A 103 -15.54 13.67 -25.38
C THR A 103 -15.40 14.36 -26.72
N GLU A 104 -16.38 15.19 -27.06
CA GLU A 104 -16.35 16.05 -28.24
C GLU A 104 -15.61 17.36 -27.94
N GLN A 105 -15.35 18.20 -28.97
CA GLN A 105 -14.54 19.42 -28.83
C GLN A 105 -15.14 20.45 -27.85
N ASN A 106 -16.47 20.46 -27.70
CA ASN A 106 -17.15 21.40 -26.83
C ASN A 106 -17.13 20.92 -25.37
N HIS A 107 -16.80 21.83 -24.43
CA HIS A 107 -16.77 21.58 -22.99
C HIS A 107 -15.67 20.63 -22.50
N LEU A 108 -14.58 20.47 -23.27
CA LEU A 108 -13.46 19.60 -22.93
C LEU A 108 -12.86 19.91 -21.54
N SER A 109 -12.76 21.20 -21.18
CA SER A 109 -12.29 21.62 -19.84
C SER A 109 -13.18 21.09 -18.70
N TYR A 110 -14.51 21.00 -18.87
CA TYR A 110 -15.44 20.46 -17.86
C TYR A 110 -15.21 18.98 -17.66
N VAL A 111 -15.03 18.25 -18.76
CA VAL A 111 -14.77 16.80 -18.73
C VAL A 111 -13.42 16.50 -18.09
N LEU A 112 -12.38 17.31 -18.38
CA LEU A 112 -11.07 17.19 -17.76
C LEU A 112 -11.14 17.43 -16.24
N ILE A 113 -11.84 18.49 -15.80
CA ILE A 113 -12.02 18.80 -14.36
C ILE A 113 -12.76 17.63 -13.68
N LEU A 114 -13.87 17.16 -14.26
CA LEU A 114 -14.65 16.07 -13.68
C LEU A 114 -13.80 14.79 -13.60
N SER A 115 -13.10 14.43 -14.68
CA SER A 115 -12.27 13.23 -14.73
C SER A 115 -11.16 13.27 -13.68
N ALA A 116 -10.43 14.38 -13.58
CA ALA A 116 -9.36 14.56 -12.60
C ALA A 116 -9.90 14.53 -11.17
N ALA A 117 -11.01 15.22 -10.90
CA ALA A 117 -11.63 15.25 -9.59
C ALA A 117 -12.14 13.85 -9.16
N LEU A 118 -12.80 13.11 -10.05
CA LEU A 118 -13.26 11.75 -9.74
C LEU A 118 -12.10 10.80 -9.45
N VAL A 119 -11.02 10.85 -10.24
CA VAL A 119 -9.82 10.04 -9.99
C VAL A 119 -9.20 10.43 -8.65
N PHE A 120 -8.97 11.71 -8.40
CA PHE A 120 -8.31 12.17 -7.18
C PHE A 120 -9.13 11.88 -5.92
N LEU A 121 -10.46 12.12 -5.97
CA LEU A 121 -11.35 11.98 -4.81
C LEU A 121 -11.79 10.55 -4.53
N PHE A 122 -11.84 9.65 -5.53
CA PHE A 122 -12.52 8.36 -5.35
C PHE A 122 -11.69 7.14 -5.73
N VAL A 123 -10.55 7.28 -6.41
CA VAL A 123 -9.67 6.14 -6.61
C VAL A 123 -9.13 5.68 -5.26
N PRO A 124 -9.26 4.39 -4.92
CA PRO A 124 -8.81 3.89 -3.63
C PRO A 124 -7.28 3.95 -3.50
N MET A 125 -6.79 4.18 -2.29
CA MET A 125 -5.35 4.20 -1.95
C MET A 125 -4.52 4.98 -2.98
N PHE A 126 -4.87 6.25 -3.19
CA PHE A 126 -4.22 7.08 -4.22
C PHE A 126 -2.69 7.11 -4.07
N GLY A 127 -2.21 7.21 -2.82
CA GLY A 127 -0.78 7.17 -2.52
C GLY A 127 -0.11 5.91 -3.03
N GLU A 128 -0.72 4.75 -2.77
CA GLU A 128 -0.17 3.45 -3.13
C GLU A 128 -0.35 3.09 -4.61
N THR A 129 -1.43 3.55 -5.23
CA THR A 129 -1.76 3.18 -6.62
C THR A 129 -1.21 4.15 -7.66
N VAL A 130 -0.96 5.41 -7.26
CA VAL A 130 -0.51 6.48 -8.17
C VAL A 130 0.87 7.01 -7.83
N LEU A 131 1.23 7.14 -6.54
CA LEU A 131 2.44 7.83 -6.11
C LEU A 131 3.57 6.89 -5.67
N TRP A 132 3.26 5.73 -5.06
CA TRP A 132 4.26 4.73 -4.70
C TRP A 132 4.91 4.15 -5.96
N GLN A 133 6.24 4.10 -6.01
CA GLN A 133 6.96 3.75 -7.24
C GLN A 133 6.57 2.36 -7.73
N THR A 134 6.72 1.32 -6.93
CA THR A 134 6.31 -0.05 -7.27
C THR A 134 4.80 -0.16 -7.53
N GLY A 135 3.98 0.47 -6.69
CA GLY A 135 2.53 0.42 -6.83
C GLY A 135 2.01 1.13 -8.08
N SER A 136 2.60 2.27 -8.45
CA SER A 136 2.19 2.98 -9.66
C SER A 136 2.37 2.11 -10.92
N PHE A 137 3.45 1.33 -11.01
CA PHE A 137 3.64 0.38 -12.11
C PHE A 137 2.62 -0.75 -12.08
N ASN A 138 2.24 -1.24 -10.90
CA ASN A 138 1.23 -2.29 -10.78
C ASN A 138 -0.20 -1.81 -11.11
N TYR A 139 -0.53 -0.53 -10.86
CA TYR A 139 -1.90 -0.03 -10.98
C TYR A 139 -2.07 1.05 -12.05
N LEU A 140 -1.45 2.22 -11.88
CA LEU A 140 -1.58 3.35 -12.80
C LEU A 140 -1.09 2.99 -14.22
N TRP A 141 0.15 2.49 -14.31
CA TRP A 141 0.77 2.20 -15.61
C TRP A 141 0.08 1.04 -16.33
N MET A 142 -0.28 -0.02 -15.61
CA MET A 142 -0.98 -1.16 -16.19
C MET A 142 -2.38 -0.77 -16.67
N THR A 143 -3.11 0.05 -15.92
CA THR A 143 -4.41 0.57 -16.36
C THR A 143 -4.27 1.49 -17.58
N CYS A 144 -3.24 2.34 -17.65
CA CYS A 144 -2.94 3.13 -18.84
C CYS A 144 -2.59 2.26 -20.05
N LEU A 145 -1.83 1.18 -19.87
CA LEU A 145 -1.51 0.22 -20.92
C LEU A 145 -2.79 -0.42 -21.48
N ILE A 146 -3.66 -0.92 -20.61
CA ILE A 146 -4.96 -1.48 -20.97
C ILE A 146 -5.80 -0.46 -21.75
N LEU A 147 -5.99 0.74 -21.21
CA LEU A 147 -6.81 1.77 -21.86
C LEU A 147 -6.19 2.23 -23.19
N THR A 148 -4.87 2.30 -23.31
CA THR A 148 -4.19 2.62 -24.56
C THR A 148 -4.42 1.52 -25.61
N PHE A 149 -4.35 0.25 -25.19
CA PHE A 149 -4.66 -0.89 -26.07
C PHE A 149 -6.12 -0.88 -26.54
N LEU A 150 -7.05 -0.37 -25.72
CA LEU A 150 -8.48 -0.28 -26.09
C LEU A 150 -8.82 0.90 -27.03
N ILE A 151 -7.89 1.83 -27.31
CA ILE A 151 -8.16 2.98 -28.21
C ILE A 151 -8.75 2.56 -29.56
N PRO A 152 -8.20 1.58 -30.33
CA PRO A 152 -8.73 1.19 -31.63
C PRO A 152 -10.16 0.65 -31.54
N TYR A 153 -10.53 -0.03 -30.44
CA TYR A 153 -11.90 -0.55 -30.26
C TYR A 153 -12.95 0.55 -30.06
N ARG A 154 -12.51 1.78 -29.76
CA ARG A 154 -13.36 2.97 -29.65
C ARG A 154 -13.39 3.83 -30.92
N GLU A 155 -12.49 3.58 -31.87
CA GLU A 155 -12.43 4.34 -33.12
C GLU A 155 -13.14 3.59 -34.26
N GLU A 156 -13.87 4.32 -35.10
CA GLU A 156 -14.52 3.77 -36.29
C GLU A 156 -13.59 3.91 -37.52
N LYS A 157 -12.38 3.35 -37.45
CA LYS A 157 -11.41 3.40 -38.54
C LYS A 157 -11.21 2.01 -39.12
N LYS A 158 -11.02 1.97 -40.46
CA LYS A 158 -10.49 0.77 -41.11
C LYS A 158 -8.99 0.68 -40.89
N HIS A 159 -8.50 -0.49 -40.59
CA HIS A 159 -7.09 -0.75 -40.37
C HIS A 159 -6.55 -1.72 -41.41
N PRO A 160 -5.27 -1.57 -41.87
CA PRO A 160 -4.64 -2.52 -42.77
C PRO A 160 -4.44 -3.87 -42.09
N VAL A 161 -4.28 -4.95 -42.87
CA VAL A 161 -4.12 -6.32 -42.35
C VAL A 161 -2.93 -6.43 -41.38
N ILE A 162 -1.82 -5.73 -41.64
CA ILE A 162 -0.65 -5.70 -40.75
C ILE A 162 -1.01 -5.24 -39.32
N PHE A 163 -2.05 -4.43 -39.17
CA PHE A 163 -2.52 -3.99 -37.87
C PHE A 163 -3.04 -5.14 -37.00
N ALA A 164 -3.50 -6.24 -37.60
CA ALA A 164 -3.89 -7.44 -36.87
C ALA A 164 -2.69 -8.09 -36.15
N VAL A 165 -1.51 -8.07 -36.79
CA VAL A 165 -0.26 -8.55 -36.15
C VAL A 165 0.16 -7.62 -35.00
N ILE A 166 0.06 -6.31 -35.22
CA ILE A 166 0.38 -5.32 -34.19
C ILE A 166 -0.54 -5.50 -32.98
N MET A 167 -1.84 -5.67 -33.19
CA MET A 167 -2.82 -5.86 -32.11
C MET A 167 -2.62 -7.18 -31.38
N PHE A 168 -2.23 -8.25 -32.08
CA PHE A 168 -1.88 -9.52 -31.44
C PHE A 168 -0.69 -9.37 -30.51
N ILE A 169 0.42 -8.77 -31.00
CA ILE A 169 1.64 -8.58 -30.21
C ILE A 169 1.40 -7.62 -29.04
N ALA A 170 0.71 -6.49 -29.25
CA ALA A 170 0.38 -5.52 -28.21
C ALA A 170 -0.64 -6.06 -27.20
N GLY A 171 -1.48 -7.00 -27.60
CA GLY A 171 -2.43 -7.68 -26.73
C GLY A 171 -1.75 -8.51 -25.64
N ILE A 172 -0.61 -9.12 -25.92
CA ILE A 172 0.11 -9.96 -24.95
C ILE A 172 0.48 -9.16 -23.69
N PRO A 173 1.26 -8.07 -23.74
CA PRO A 173 1.58 -7.29 -22.54
C PRO A 173 0.35 -6.63 -21.93
N ALA A 174 -0.66 -6.25 -22.69
CA ALA A 174 -1.91 -5.68 -22.16
C ALA A 174 -2.71 -6.73 -21.34
N GLY A 175 -2.73 -7.98 -21.78
CA GLY A 175 -3.33 -9.09 -21.04
C GLY A 175 -2.49 -9.56 -19.85
N TRP A 176 -1.18 -9.32 -19.89
CA TRP A 176 -0.22 -9.72 -18.86
C TRP A 176 0.00 -8.60 -17.83
N THR A 177 -1.07 -7.96 -17.38
CA THR A 177 -1.05 -6.83 -16.43
C THR A 177 -1.51 -7.25 -15.04
N ASN A 178 -2.81 -7.15 -14.75
CA ASN A 178 -3.44 -7.50 -13.49
C ASN A 178 -4.61 -8.45 -13.71
N GLU A 179 -4.83 -9.38 -12.82
CA GLU A 179 -5.80 -10.48 -12.94
C GLU A 179 -7.22 -9.94 -13.21
N ASN A 180 -7.69 -9.03 -12.38
CA ASN A 180 -9.05 -8.48 -12.44
C ASN A 180 -9.23 -7.47 -13.59
N THR A 181 -8.25 -6.57 -13.78
CA THR A 181 -8.37 -5.50 -14.78
C THR A 181 -8.17 -6.04 -16.20
N ALA A 182 -7.26 -7.01 -16.42
CA ALA A 182 -7.09 -7.69 -17.71
C ALA A 182 -8.33 -8.52 -18.08
N GLY A 183 -8.93 -9.22 -17.10
CA GLY A 183 -10.20 -9.91 -17.31
C GLY A 183 -11.33 -8.96 -17.74
N ALA A 184 -11.44 -7.81 -17.07
CA ALA A 184 -12.40 -6.76 -17.44
C ALA A 184 -12.12 -6.18 -18.85
N MET A 185 -10.85 -6.03 -19.25
CA MET A 185 -10.49 -5.62 -20.62
C MET A 185 -10.96 -6.64 -21.66
N ILE A 186 -10.79 -7.94 -21.42
CA ILE A 186 -11.27 -9.01 -22.31
C ILE A 186 -12.80 -8.89 -22.47
N LEU A 187 -13.54 -8.72 -21.36
CA LEU A 187 -14.98 -8.51 -21.39
C LEU A 187 -15.37 -7.23 -22.17
N PHE A 188 -14.60 -6.15 -22.01
CA PHE A 188 -14.80 -4.94 -22.78
C PHE A 188 -14.63 -5.17 -24.28
N ILE A 189 -13.59 -5.90 -24.71
CA ILE A 189 -13.36 -6.21 -26.13
C ILE A 189 -14.53 -7.01 -26.70
N LEU A 190 -14.97 -8.05 -26.00
CA LEU A 190 -16.13 -8.86 -26.39
C LEU A 190 -17.40 -8.01 -26.48
N GLY A 191 -17.65 -7.15 -25.49
CA GLY A 191 -18.78 -6.22 -25.47
C GLY A 191 -18.72 -5.20 -26.61
N ALA A 192 -17.54 -4.63 -26.91
CA ALA A 192 -17.36 -3.70 -28.02
C ALA A 192 -17.60 -4.38 -29.39
N ILE A 193 -17.13 -5.62 -29.57
CA ILE A 193 -17.41 -6.43 -30.75
C ILE A 193 -18.92 -6.69 -30.86
N ALA A 194 -19.58 -7.09 -29.76
CA ALA A 194 -21.01 -7.35 -29.73
C ALA A 194 -21.82 -6.08 -30.07
N ILE A 195 -21.48 -4.94 -29.48
CA ILE A 195 -22.13 -3.66 -29.78
C ILE A 195 -22.05 -3.36 -31.29
N ARG A 196 -20.86 -3.45 -31.88
CA ARG A 196 -20.67 -3.20 -33.32
C ARG A 196 -21.45 -4.20 -34.18
N TRP A 197 -21.48 -5.46 -33.79
CA TRP A 197 -22.19 -6.49 -34.56
C TRP A 197 -23.73 -6.30 -34.51
N PHE A 198 -24.26 -6.16 -33.30
CA PHE A 198 -25.72 -6.12 -33.14
C PHE A 198 -26.34 -4.76 -33.48
N THR A 199 -25.63 -3.64 -33.15
CA THR A 199 -26.17 -2.30 -33.37
C THR A 199 -25.83 -1.76 -34.75
N ASP A 200 -24.57 -1.90 -35.20
CA ASP A 200 -24.10 -1.29 -36.45
C ASP A 200 -24.09 -2.29 -37.61
N LYS A 201 -24.46 -3.57 -37.34
CA LYS A 201 -24.45 -4.67 -38.30
C LYS A 201 -23.10 -4.87 -38.99
N LYS A 202 -21.98 -4.45 -38.32
CA LYS A 202 -20.63 -4.59 -38.81
C LYS A 202 -19.99 -5.86 -38.21
N LYS A 203 -19.50 -6.76 -39.08
CA LYS A 203 -18.75 -7.94 -38.66
C LYS A 203 -17.44 -7.52 -37.98
N PRO A 204 -16.94 -8.31 -36.99
CA PRO A 204 -15.64 -8.05 -36.37
C PRO A 204 -14.52 -8.10 -37.42
N GLU A 205 -13.62 -7.13 -37.39
CA GLU A 205 -12.44 -7.09 -38.23
C GLU A 205 -11.35 -8.02 -37.65
N LEU A 206 -10.46 -8.53 -38.50
CA LEU A 206 -9.42 -9.48 -38.11
C LEU A 206 -8.58 -8.97 -36.91
N TRP A 207 -8.20 -7.69 -36.90
CA TRP A 207 -7.40 -7.08 -35.83
C TRP A 207 -8.12 -7.10 -34.46
N MET A 208 -9.43 -7.09 -34.43
CA MET A 208 -10.20 -7.18 -33.17
C MET A 208 -10.08 -8.58 -32.58
N VAL A 209 -10.14 -9.61 -33.42
CA VAL A 209 -10.04 -11.00 -33.01
C VAL A 209 -8.60 -11.36 -32.60
N THR A 210 -7.63 -10.93 -33.38
CA THR A 210 -6.21 -11.17 -33.06
C THR A 210 -5.77 -10.40 -31.81
N GLY A 211 -6.26 -9.18 -31.59
CA GLY A 211 -6.05 -8.43 -30.36
C GLY A 211 -6.65 -9.14 -29.15
N LEU A 212 -7.86 -9.67 -29.25
CA LEU A 212 -8.47 -10.50 -28.22
C LEU A 212 -7.62 -11.76 -27.94
N ALA A 213 -7.17 -12.45 -28.98
CA ALA A 213 -6.33 -13.63 -28.82
C ALA A 213 -5.00 -13.29 -28.09
N GLY A 214 -4.34 -12.18 -28.45
CA GLY A 214 -3.15 -11.71 -27.77
C GLY A 214 -3.40 -11.43 -26.27
N THR A 215 -4.51 -10.77 -25.94
CA THR A 215 -4.85 -10.49 -24.53
C THR A 215 -5.15 -11.76 -23.73
N CYS A 216 -5.81 -12.75 -24.34
CA CYS A 216 -6.05 -14.03 -23.71
C CYS A 216 -4.73 -14.78 -23.42
N ILE A 217 -3.78 -14.77 -24.36
CA ILE A 217 -2.45 -15.38 -24.17
C ILE A 217 -1.69 -14.68 -23.05
N GLY A 218 -1.66 -13.34 -23.04
CA GLY A 218 -1.02 -12.59 -21.94
C GLY A 218 -1.62 -12.89 -20.58
N MET A 219 -2.94 -12.95 -20.49
CA MET A 219 -3.64 -13.33 -19.25
C MET A 219 -3.32 -14.77 -18.82
N LEU A 220 -3.21 -15.70 -19.76
CA LEU A 220 -2.80 -17.08 -19.47
C LEU A 220 -1.38 -17.15 -18.90
N PHE A 221 -0.42 -16.39 -19.46
CA PHE A 221 0.93 -16.31 -18.90
C PHE A 221 0.91 -15.81 -17.45
N MET A 222 0.14 -14.78 -17.16
CA MET A 222 0.02 -14.25 -15.81
C MET A 222 -0.63 -15.26 -14.85
N LEU A 223 -1.77 -15.86 -15.21
CA LEU A 223 -2.52 -16.76 -14.33
C LEU A 223 -1.81 -18.10 -14.09
N LYS A 224 -1.03 -18.58 -15.08
CA LYS A 224 -0.31 -19.87 -15.01
C LYS A 224 1.10 -19.73 -14.44
N ALA A 225 1.49 -18.57 -13.93
CA ALA A 225 2.78 -18.39 -13.28
C ALA A 225 2.91 -19.35 -12.08
N PRO A 226 3.99 -20.14 -11.98
CA PRO A 226 4.20 -21.08 -10.87
C PRO A 226 4.19 -20.38 -9.51
N GLY A 227 4.73 -19.16 -9.43
CA GLY A 227 4.75 -18.37 -8.22
C GLY A 227 3.37 -18.07 -7.62
N ASN A 228 2.32 -17.96 -8.46
CA ASN A 228 0.97 -17.78 -7.95
C ASN A 228 0.52 -18.97 -7.09
N ALA A 229 0.86 -20.20 -7.48
CA ALA A 229 0.51 -21.41 -6.74
C ALA A 229 1.28 -21.50 -5.41
N ILE A 230 2.56 -21.09 -5.41
CA ILE A 230 3.40 -21.05 -4.19
C ILE A 230 2.85 -19.99 -3.24
N ARG A 231 2.58 -18.78 -3.74
CA ARG A 231 1.99 -17.71 -2.95
C ARG A 231 0.64 -18.08 -2.34
N MET A 232 -0.19 -18.85 -3.05
CA MET A 232 -1.48 -19.31 -2.52
C MET A 232 -1.32 -20.14 -1.24
N GLN A 233 -0.20 -20.87 -1.07
CA GLN A 233 0.06 -21.68 0.13
C GLN A 233 0.32 -20.84 1.38
N SER A 234 0.67 -19.56 1.22
CA SER A 234 0.89 -18.62 2.33
C SER A 234 -0.42 -18.01 2.87
N PHE A 235 -1.56 -18.29 2.26
CA PHE A 235 -2.87 -17.81 2.70
C PHE A 235 -3.71 -18.98 3.24
N PRO A 236 -4.67 -18.71 4.15
CA PRO A 236 -5.62 -19.71 4.61
C PRO A 236 -6.33 -20.40 3.43
N ASP A 237 -6.66 -21.68 3.58
CA ASP A 237 -7.36 -22.43 2.54
C ASP A 237 -8.72 -21.78 2.22
N HIS A 238 -8.84 -21.28 1.00
CA HIS A 238 -10.05 -20.65 0.45
C HIS A 238 -10.73 -21.57 -0.57
N SER A 239 -10.57 -22.89 -0.42
CA SER A 239 -11.20 -23.86 -1.29
C SER A 239 -12.64 -24.17 -0.84
N GLY A 240 -13.51 -24.42 -1.83
CA GLY A 240 -14.89 -24.83 -1.59
C GLY A 240 -15.95 -23.76 -1.79
N LEU A 241 -17.23 -24.22 -1.82
CA LEU A 241 -18.37 -23.35 -2.10
C LEU A 241 -18.58 -22.28 -1.02
N SER A 242 -18.34 -22.61 0.24
CA SER A 242 -18.49 -21.67 1.37
C SER A 242 -17.52 -20.50 1.25
N ALA A 243 -16.25 -20.77 0.91
CA ALA A 243 -15.25 -19.71 0.69
C ALA A 243 -15.65 -18.79 -0.48
N LEU A 244 -16.10 -19.36 -1.61
CA LEU A 244 -16.60 -18.57 -2.73
C LEU A 244 -17.79 -17.69 -2.36
N LEU A 245 -18.74 -18.19 -1.56
CA LEU A 245 -19.89 -17.39 -1.09
C LEU A 245 -19.47 -16.27 -0.16
N ILE A 246 -18.52 -16.51 0.74
CA ILE A 246 -17.97 -15.48 1.62
C ILE A 246 -17.26 -14.41 0.78
N SER A 247 -16.40 -14.80 -0.14
CA SER A 247 -15.71 -13.85 -1.02
C SER A 247 -16.68 -13.07 -1.92
N ALA A 248 -17.77 -13.70 -2.39
CA ALA A 248 -18.81 -12.99 -3.13
C ALA A 248 -19.58 -11.99 -2.26
N TYR A 249 -19.82 -12.32 -1.00
CA TYR A 249 -20.39 -11.40 -0.02
C TYR A 249 -19.44 -10.21 0.23
N GLU A 250 -18.16 -10.46 0.44
CA GLU A 250 -17.15 -9.41 0.60
C GLU A 250 -17.06 -8.49 -0.63
N ALA A 251 -17.09 -9.05 -1.86
CA ALA A 251 -17.17 -8.26 -3.08
C ALA A 251 -18.41 -7.36 -3.12
N SER A 252 -19.56 -7.86 -2.63
CA SER A 252 -20.79 -7.07 -2.48
C SER A 252 -20.61 -5.94 -1.46
N LEU A 253 -19.90 -6.18 -0.36
CA LEU A 253 -19.59 -5.16 0.63
C LEU A 253 -18.69 -4.05 0.06
N VAL A 254 -17.72 -4.37 -0.78
CA VAL A 254 -16.88 -3.38 -1.48
C VAL A 254 -17.76 -2.46 -2.35
N ILE A 255 -18.68 -3.01 -3.11
CA ILE A 255 -19.61 -2.23 -3.96
C ILE A 255 -20.59 -1.42 -3.11
N SER A 256 -21.13 -2.00 -2.03
CA SER A 256 -22.08 -1.33 -1.15
C SER A 256 -21.45 -0.32 -0.19
N GLY A 257 -20.13 -0.31 -0.06
CA GLY A 257 -19.35 0.70 0.66
C GLY A 257 -19.10 0.41 2.13
N SER A 258 -19.01 -0.86 2.51
CA SER A 258 -18.58 -1.26 3.86
C SER A 258 -17.07 -1.15 4.08
N GLY A 259 -16.31 -0.72 3.07
CA GLY A 259 -14.89 -0.40 3.15
C GLY A 259 -14.65 1.01 2.59
N ASP A 260 -13.51 1.62 2.92
CA ASP A 260 -13.12 2.98 2.48
C ASP A 260 -12.64 3.00 1.00
N THR A 261 -13.43 2.40 0.11
CA THR A 261 -13.06 2.28 -1.31
C THR A 261 -13.61 3.39 -2.20
N GLY A 262 -14.54 4.22 -1.69
CA GLY A 262 -15.27 5.19 -2.51
C GLY A 262 -16.18 4.58 -3.60
N MET A 263 -16.18 3.26 -3.75
CA MET A 263 -16.91 2.54 -4.81
C MET A 263 -18.43 2.78 -4.73
N ARG A 264 -19.02 2.75 -3.54
CA ARG A 264 -20.44 3.07 -3.34
C ARG A 264 -20.81 4.42 -3.93
N THR A 265 -20.02 5.45 -3.63
CA THR A 265 -20.27 6.81 -4.15
C THR A 265 -20.17 6.84 -5.66
N LEU A 266 -19.15 6.18 -6.24
CA LEU A 266 -19.02 6.08 -7.69
C LEU A 266 -20.22 5.38 -8.34
N TRP A 267 -20.71 4.28 -7.75
CA TRP A 267 -21.90 3.58 -8.26
C TRP A 267 -23.16 4.43 -8.19
N LEU A 268 -23.37 5.18 -7.10
CA LEU A 268 -24.50 6.11 -6.98
C LEU A 268 -24.42 7.25 -8.01
N VAL A 269 -23.21 7.83 -8.17
CA VAL A 269 -22.98 8.88 -9.18
C VAL A 269 -23.19 8.33 -10.59
N PHE A 270 -22.71 7.09 -10.86
CA PHE A 270 -22.96 6.43 -12.14
C PHE A 270 -24.45 6.23 -12.41
N ALA A 271 -25.19 5.66 -11.47
CA ALA A 271 -26.63 5.42 -11.62
C ALA A 271 -27.39 6.73 -11.91
N PHE A 272 -27.07 7.80 -11.16
CA PHE A 272 -27.66 9.11 -11.36
C PHE A 272 -27.32 9.70 -12.74
N THR A 273 -26.03 9.73 -13.11
CA THR A 273 -25.59 10.31 -14.38
C THR A 273 -26.08 9.51 -15.58
N ALA A 274 -26.11 8.17 -15.50
CA ALA A 274 -26.61 7.30 -16.54
C ALA A 274 -28.15 7.45 -16.75
N ALA A 275 -28.90 7.55 -15.64
CA ALA A 275 -30.35 7.83 -15.71
C ALA A 275 -30.62 9.18 -16.38
N LEU A 276 -29.92 10.23 -15.96
CA LEU A 276 -30.06 11.56 -16.54
C LEU A 276 -29.68 11.59 -18.03
N ALA A 277 -28.57 10.94 -18.39
CA ALA A 277 -28.13 10.78 -19.77
C ALA A 277 -29.18 10.02 -20.61
N GLY A 278 -29.80 8.97 -20.05
CA GLY A 278 -30.87 8.20 -20.71
C GLY A 278 -32.13 9.03 -20.99
N ILE A 279 -32.44 9.99 -20.10
CA ILE A 279 -33.57 10.92 -20.30
C ILE A 279 -33.22 11.99 -21.34
N LEU A 280 -32.01 12.56 -21.29
CA LEU A 280 -31.62 13.67 -22.16
C LEU A 280 -31.17 13.22 -23.56
N SER A 281 -30.58 12.05 -23.69
CA SER A 281 -30.00 11.59 -24.96
C SER A 281 -31.07 11.12 -25.93
N LYS A 282 -31.12 11.71 -27.12
CA LYS A 282 -31.96 11.25 -28.23
C LYS A 282 -31.46 9.95 -28.85
N GLU A 283 -30.16 9.63 -28.70
CA GLU A 283 -29.53 8.45 -29.26
C GLU A 283 -29.32 7.38 -28.18
N LYS A 284 -30.24 6.44 -28.05
CA LYS A 284 -30.17 5.33 -27.06
C LYS A 284 -28.90 4.50 -27.14
N LYS A 285 -28.24 4.44 -28.31
CA LYS A 285 -26.96 3.72 -28.48
C LYS A 285 -25.81 4.31 -27.66
N ARG A 286 -25.85 5.60 -27.35
CA ARG A 286 -24.76 6.28 -26.59
C ARG A 286 -24.64 5.77 -25.16
N ILE A 287 -25.67 5.17 -24.59
CA ILE A 287 -25.65 4.61 -23.24
C ILE A 287 -24.96 3.24 -23.15
N LEU A 288 -24.79 2.54 -24.30
CA LEU A 288 -24.24 1.18 -24.30
C LEU A 288 -22.78 1.13 -23.79
N TYR A 289 -21.95 2.09 -24.18
CA TYR A 289 -20.55 2.12 -23.71
C TYR A 289 -20.40 2.50 -22.22
N PRO A 290 -21.11 3.52 -21.70
CA PRO A 290 -21.18 3.75 -20.25
C PRO A 290 -21.56 2.49 -19.47
N LEU A 291 -22.61 1.77 -19.92
CA LEU A 291 -23.04 0.52 -19.28
C LEU A 291 -21.98 -0.59 -19.42
N LEU A 292 -21.31 -0.69 -20.57
CA LEU A 292 -20.23 -1.66 -20.76
C LEU A 292 -19.05 -1.39 -19.81
N PHE A 293 -18.64 -0.13 -19.63
CA PHE A 293 -17.61 0.23 -18.67
C PHE A 293 -18.02 -0.07 -17.22
N ALA A 294 -19.27 0.24 -16.85
CA ALA A 294 -19.78 -0.10 -15.53
C ALA A 294 -19.85 -1.62 -15.31
N PHE A 295 -20.29 -2.39 -16.32
CA PHE A 295 -20.26 -3.85 -16.27
C PHE A 295 -18.82 -4.39 -16.10
N CYS A 296 -17.86 -3.85 -16.84
CA CYS A 296 -16.44 -4.22 -16.68
C CYS A 296 -15.90 -3.87 -15.28
N SER A 297 -16.31 -2.73 -14.72
CA SER A 297 -15.99 -2.38 -13.33
C SER A 297 -16.54 -3.40 -12.35
N PHE A 298 -17.83 -3.75 -12.47
CA PHE A 298 -18.48 -4.77 -11.66
C PHE A 298 -17.75 -6.12 -11.77
N ALA A 299 -17.50 -6.57 -13.00
CA ALA A 299 -16.81 -7.83 -13.27
C ALA A 299 -15.38 -7.86 -12.70
N ALA A 300 -14.65 -6.73 -12.72
CA ALA A 300 -13.32 -6.63 -12.13
C ALA A 300 -13.34 -6.77 -10.61
N VAL A 301 -14.36 -6.27 -9.92
CA VAL A 301 -14.54 -6.49 -8.47
C VAL A 301 -14.83 -7.97 -8.19
N TYR A 302 -15.80 -8.55 -8.91
CA TYR A 302 -16.17 -9.96 -8.71
C TYR A 302 -15.12 -10.96 -9.18
N ALA A 303 -14.20 -10.59 -10.08
CA ALA A 303 -13.08 -11.45 -10.43
C ALA A 303 -12.15 -11.74 -9.22
N MET A 304 -12.15 -10.87 -8.20
CA MET A 304 -11.36 -11.06 -6.99
C MET A 304 -11.85 -12.20 -6.09
N ILE A 305 -13.08 -12.69 -6.28
CA ILE A 305 -13.59 -13.86 -5.52
C ILE A 305 -12.77 -15.13 -5.73
N PHE A 306 -12.04 -15.21 -6.85
CA PHE A 306 -11.14 -16.31 -7.17
C PHE A 306 -9.70 -16.09 -6.68
N SER A 307 -9.43 -14.97 -6.01
CA SER A 307 -8.12 -14.64 -5.45
C SER A 307 -8.06 -15.04 -3.97
N PRO A 308 -7.00 -15.71 -3.52
CA PRO A 308 -6.80 -16.02 -2.10
C PRO A 308 -6.43 -14.77 -1.30
N VAL A 309 -6.04 -13.69 -1.97
CA VAL A 309 -5.74 -12.40 -1.35
C VAL A 309 -7.06 -11.71 -1.05
N TYR A 310 -7.23 -11.28 0.19
CA TYR A 310 -8.44 -10.62 0.67
C TYR A 310 -8.92 -9.52 -0.28
N ILE A 311 -10.22 -9.54 -0.59
CA ILE A 311 -10.92 -8.50 -1.37
C ILE A 311 -10.76 -7.11 -0.73
N ASN A 312 -10.47 -7.06 0.56
CA ASN A 312 -10.25 -5.84 1.35
C ASN A 312 -9.00 -5.03 0.97
N TYR A 313 -8.11 -5.55 0.11
CA TYR A 313 -7.03 -4.73 -0.45
C TYR A 313 -7.61 -3.70 -1.42
N SER A 314 -7.95 -2.54 -0.88
CA SER A 314 -8.60 -1.46 -1.61
C SER A 314 -7.81 -1.01 -2.86
N ARG A 315 -6.48 -1.12 -2.86
CA ARG A 315 -5.62 -0.82 -4.02
C ARG A 315 -5.89 -1.70 -5.24
N SER A 316 -6.32 -2.96 -5.05
CA SER A 316 -6.68 -3.85 -6.17
C SER A 316 -7.91 -3.36 -6.94
N MET A 317 -8.71 -2.47 -6.35
CA MET A 317 -9.90 -1.87 -6.97
C MET A 317 -9.59 -0.65 -7.87
N PHE A 318 -8.30 -0.29 -8.04
CA PHE A 318 -7.91 0.87 -8.88
C PHE A 318 -8.47 0.76 -10.30
N GLY A 319 -8.23 -0.34 -11.00
CA GLY A 319 -8.68 -0.55 -12.37
C GLY A 319 -10.20 -0.53 -12.50
N SER A 320 -10.92 -1.20 -11.59
CA SER A 320 -12.38 -1.20 -11.56
C SER A 320 -12.94 0.20 -11.32
N SER A 321 -12.36 0.98 -10.41
CA SER A 321 -12.74 2.38 -10.19
C SER A 321 -12.55 3.24 -11.43
N VAL A 322 -11.43 3.07 -12.15
CA VAL A 322 -11.18 3.80 -13.40
C VAL A 322 -12.19 3.45 -14.48
N PHE A 323 -12.54 2.17 -14.65
CA PHE A 323 -13.60 1.77 -15.58
C PHE A 323 -14.95 2.43 -15.24
N LEU A 324 -15.32 2.45 -13.95
CA LEU A 324 -16.55 3.08 -13.51
C LEU A 324 -16.53 4.60 -13.71
N ILE A 325 -15.39 5.25 -13.45
CA ILE A 325 -15.19 6.68 -13.72
C ILE A 325 -15.36 6.98 -15.21
N ILE A 326 -14.82 6.14 -16.11
CA ILE A 326 -15.07 6.30 -17.56
C ILE A 326 -16.57 6.20 -17.86
N GLY A 327 -17.28 5.26 -17.23
CA GLY A 327 -18.73 5.14 -17.34
C GLY A 327 -19.48 6.40 -16.91
N ILE A 328 -19.11 6.98 -15.76
CA ILE A 328 -19.66 8.23 -15.22
C ILE A 328 -19.40 9.39 -16.18
N VAL A 329 -18.14 9.60 -16.56
CA VAL A 329 -17.75 10.70 -17.46
C VAL A 329 -18.42 10.56 -18.83
N SER A 330 -18.52 9.33 -19.36
CA SER A 330 -19.20 9.01 -20.60
C SER A 330 -20.69 9.37 -20.55
N SER A 331 -21.34 9.14 -19.39
CA SER A 331 -22.72 9.54 -19.14
C SER A 331 -22.87 11.06 -18.95
N ALA A 332 -21.85 11.74 -18.42
CA ALA A 332 -21.86 13.18 -18.23
C ALA A 332 -21.66 14.00 -19.54
N VAL A 333 -20.97 13.42 -20.54
CA VAL A 333 -20.69 14.11 -21.83
C VAL A 333 -21.99 14.60 -22.52
N PRO A 334 -23.06 13.81 -22.69
CA PRO A 334 -24.31 14.30 -23.24
C PRO A 334 -24.95 15.43 -22.42
N ILE A 335 -24.83 15.38 -21.09
CA ILE A 335 -25.38 16.41 -20.18
C ILE A 335 -24.62 17.73 -20.42
N PHE A 336 -23.30 17.71 -20.49
CA PHE A 336 -22.51 18.90 -20.80
C PHE A 336 -22.81 19.45 -22.19
N ARG A 337 -23.05 18.61 -23.18
CA ARG A 337 -23.36 19.05 -24.53
C ARG A 337 -24.72 19.76 -24.63
N GLU A 338 -25.74 19.22 -23.97
CA GLU A 338 -27.11 19.72 -24.10
C GLU A 338 -27.50 20.76 -23.06
N ARG A 339 -26.79 20.81 -21.94
CA ARG A 339 -27.12 21.61 -20.76
C ARG A 339 -25.93 22.35 -20.13
N ALA A 340 -24.85 22.62 -20.90
CA ALA A 340 -23.63 23.26 -20.35
C ALA A 340 -23.88 24.59 -19.62
N ASP A 341 -24.84 25.38 -20.09
CA ASP A 341 -25.20 26.67 -19.48
C ASP A 341 -26.21 26.52 -18.33
N HIS A 342 -26.63 25.30 -18.01
CA HIS A 342 -27.54 25.09 -16.89
C HIS A 342 -26.90 25.55 -15.58
N PRO A 343 -27.62 26.33 -14.73
CA PRO A 343 -27.04 26.97 -13.55
C PRO A 343 -26.43 26.00 -12.51
N VAL A 344 -26.77 24.72 -12.56
CA VAL A 344 -26.27 23.68 -11.65
C VAL A 344 -24.88 23.16 -12.05
N ILE A 345 -24.51 23.16 -13.34
CA ILE A 345 -23.27 22.50 -13.80
C ILE A 345 -22.02 23.18 -13.24
N LYS A 346 -21.93 24.51 -13.35
CA LYS A 346 -20.77 25.27 -12.84
C LYS A 346 -20.60 25.13 -11.32
N PRO A 347 -21.64 25.26 -10.48
CA PRO A 347 -21.57 24.98 -9.05
C PRO A 347 -21.09 23.56 -8.73
N VAL A 348 -21.60 22.53 -9.43
CA VAL A 348 -21.14 21.14 -9.21
C VAL A 348 -19.66 20.99 -9.50
N LEU A 349 -19.15 21.53 -10.62
CA LEU A 349 -17.72 21.52 -10.93
C LEU A 349 -16.90 22.32 -9.91
N ALA A 350 -17.43 23.46 -9.44
CA ALA A 350 -16.78 24.26 -8.40
C ALA A 350 -16.66 23.48 -7.09
N VAL A 351 -17.71 22.76 -6.68
CA VAL A 351 -17.67 21.86 -5.51
C VAL A 351 -16.62 20.77 -5.69
N CYS A 352 -16.56 20.14 -6.88
CA CYS A 352 -15.50 19.15 -7.17
C CYS A 352 -14.10 19.74 -7.05
N ILE A 353 -13.89 20.95 -7.54
CA ILE A 353 -12.59 21.66 -7.42
C ILE A 353 -12.28 21.99 -5.96
N CYS A 354 -13.24 22.54 -5.20
CA CYS A 354 -13.06 22.87 -3.79
C CYS A 354 -12.71 21.64 -2.96
N LEU A 355 -13.46 20.54 -3.12
CA LEU A 355 -13.18 19.27 -2.42
C LEU A 355 -11.80 18.71 -2.80
N SER A 356 -11.45 18.77 -4.10
CA SER A 356 -10.12 18.34 -4.55
C SER A 356 -9.01 19.22 -3.96
N ALA A 357 -9.21 20.54 -3.88
CA ALA A 357 -8.24 21.46 -3.30
C ALA A 357 -8.04 21.22 -1.80
N MET A 358 -9.12 20.99 -1.04
CA MET A 358 -9.04 20.67 0.41
C MET A 358 -8.28 19.37 0.63
N ASN A 359 -8.62 18.30 -0.11
CA ASN A 359 -7.92 17.01 -0.01
C ASN A 359 -6.47 17.13 -0.48
N TYR A 360 -6.18 17.95 -1.50
CA TYR A 360 -4.81 18.20 -1.95
C TYR A 360 -3.97 18.88 -0.87
N MET A 361 -4.53 19.84 -0.14
CA MET A 361 -3.83 20.51 0.96
C MET A 361 -3.48 19.52 2.08
N THR A 362 -4.43 18.71 2.51
CA THR A 362 -4.17 17.67 3.54
C THR A 362 -3.16 16.63 3.05
N ALA A 363 -3.28 16.19 1.80
CA ALA A 363 -2.31 15.28 1.17
C ALA A 363 -0.90 15.87 1.13
N MET A 364 -0.76 17.16 0.82
CA MET A 364 0.55 17.80 0.78
C MET A 364 1.17 17.97 2.16
N ILE A 365 0.38 18.29 3.19
CA ILE A 365 0.87 18.35 4.58
C ILE A 365 1.44 16.99 4.98
N ASP A 366 0.71 15.91 4.72
CA ASP A 366 1.12 14.55 5.00
C ASP A 366 2.39 14.15 4.20
N LEU A 367 2.42 14.33 2.89
CA LEU A 367 3.57 13.99 2.04
C LEU A 367 4.84 14.78 2.43
N VAL A 368 4.70 16.07 2.75
CA VAL A 368 5.82 16.93 3.20
C VAL A 368 6.34 16.43 4.55
N ASN A 369 5.44 16.13 5.51
CA ASN A 369 5.80 15.60 6.81
C ASN A 369 6.52 14.25 6.67
N THR A 370 5.98 13.33 5.89
CA THR A 370 6.61 12.03 5.62
C THR A 370 7.99 12.22 4.99
N ARG A 371 8.11 13.09 3.98
CA ARG A 371 9.41 13.37 3.36
C ARG A 371 10.42 13.96 4.35
N TYR A 372 9.98 14.80 5.27
CA TYR A 372 10.81 15.36 6.33
C TYR A 372 11.32 14.26 7.27
N GLN A 373 10.43 13.37 7.72
CA GLN A 373 10.78 12.22 8.56
C GLN A 373 11.83 11.34 7.88
N PHE A 374 11.61 10.92 6.62
CA PHE A 374 12.55 10.07 5.88
C PHE A 374 13.91 10.74 5.64
N ARG A 375 13.96 12.06 5.45
CA ARG A 375 15.24 12.79 5.37
C ARG A 375 16.03 12.75 6.67
N ASN A 376 15.35 12.88 7.79
CA ASN A 376 15.99 12.78 9.11
C ASN A 376 16.47 11.35 9.38
N PHE A 377 15.67 10.38 8.98
CA PHE A 377 15.98 8.96 9.00
C PHE A 377 17.27 8.65 8.22
N ASP A 378 17.38 9.07 6.97
CA ASP A 378 18.57 8.87 6.14
C ASP A 378 19.84 9.51 6.77
N ARG A 379 19.69 10.69 7.37
CA ARG A 379 20.80 11.38 8.07
C ARG A 379 21.23 10.63 9.30
N TYR A 380 20.27 10.14 10.08
CA TYR A 380 20.54 9.37 11.28
C TYR A 380 21.30 8.07 10.96
N ILE A 381 20.80 7.28 10.01
CA ILE A 381 21.47 6.06 9.56
C ILE A 381 22.91 6.35 9.06
N SER A 382 23.08 7.40 8.27
CA SER A 382 24.39 7.81 7.78
C SER A 382 25.35 8.15 8.93
N SER A 383 24.86 8.80 9.98
CA SER A 383 25.61 9.12 11.20
C SER A 383 25.98 7.85 11.98
N GLN A 384 25.05 6.92 12.17
CA GLN A 384 25.28 5.65 12.86
C GLN A 384 26.35 4.79 12.12
N LYS A 385 26.25 4.70 10.81
CA LYS A 385 27.26 4.01 9.97
C LYS A 385 28.64 4.65 10.10
N ALA A 386 28.73 5.98 10.13
CA ALA A 386 30.02 6.69 10.30
C ALA A 386 30.65 6.41 11.67
N GLN A 387 29.86 6.07 12.68
CA GLN A 387 30.31 5.65 14.02
C GLN A 387 30.60 4.14 14.12
N GLY A 388 30.39 3.39 13.01
CA GLY A 388 30.62 1.94 12.98
C GLY A 388 29.41 1.11 13.42
N ASN A 389 28.25 1.76 13.75
CA ASN A 389 27.02 1.04 14.10
C ASN A 389 26.28 0.62 12.81
N LEU A 390 26.30 -0.68 12.52
CA LEU A 390 25.60 -1.30 11.39
C LEU A 390 24.25 -1.91 11.78
N ASN A 391 23.85 -1.79 13.05
CA ASN A 391 22.60 -2.29 13.62
C ASN A 391 21.78 -1.16 14.27
N PRO A 392 21.44 -0.07 13.55
CA PRO A 392 20.79 1.08 14.15
C PRO A 392 19.34 0.77 14.57
N VAL A 393 18.95 1.37 15.69
CA VAL A 393 17.56 1.50 16.13
C VAL A 393 17.06 2.86 15.71
N VAL A 394 15.92 2.91 15.03
CA VAL A 394 15.37 4.14 14.45
C VAL A 394 13.97 4.41 14.99
N PRO A 395 13.51 5.68 14.97
CA PRO A 395 12.12 5.98 15.30
C PRO A 395 11.17 5.36 14.28
N ALA A 396 10.03 4.83 14.74
CA ALA A 396 8.94 4.44 13.86
C ALA A 396 8.34 5.69 13.16
N VAL A 397 7.79 5.49 11.96
CA VAL A 397 7.15 6.60 11.22
C VAL A 397 5.94 7.09 11.99
N ASN A 398 5.90 8.40 12.27
CA ASN A 398 4.72 9.03 12.88
C ASN A 398 3.58 9.08 11.85
N ARG A 399 2.43 8.50 12.20
CA ARG A 399 1.24 8.36 11.36
C ARG A 399 0.06 9.25 11.77
N ASP A 400 0.23 10.18 12.73
CA ASP A 400 -0.86 11.03 13.27
C ASP A 400 -1.63 11.83 12.20
N ILE A 401 -0.96 12.19 11.10
CA ILE A 401 -1.54 12.93 9.98
C ILE A 401 -1.54 12.14 8.68
N MET A 402 -1.58 10.82 8.76
CA MET A 402 -1.53 9.94 7.59
C MET A 402 -2.84 9.94 6.81
N THR A 403 -2.74 10.11 5.49
CA THR A 403 -3.88 10.11 4.57
C THR A 403 -3.74 9.04 3.50
N ARG A 404 -4.83 8.62 2.87
CA ARG A 404 -4.82 7.69 1.72
C ARG A 404 -4.05 8.18 0.50
N TYR A 405 -3.58 9.44 0.50
CA TYR A 405 -2.71 10.01 -0.53
C TYR A 405 -1.23 9.77 -0.24
N ASN A 406 -0.91 9.26 0.94
CA ASN A 406 0.45 8.87 1.30
C ASN A 406 0.75 7.44 0.84
N PRO A 407 1.89 7.20 0.16
CA PRO A 407 2.29 5.84 -0.21
C PRO A 407 2.42 4.84 0.95
N ILE A 408 2.69 5.30 2.17
CA ILE A 408 2.86 4.41 3.34
C ILE A 408 1.57 4.19 4.14
N TYR A 409 0.41 4.65 3.65
CA TYR A 409 -0.85 4.63 4.38
C TYR A 409 -1.24 3.24 4.91
N ASP A 410 -1.23 2.22 4.03
CA ASP A 410 -1.56 0.83 4.36
C ASP A 410 -0.37 -0.12 4.09
N LEU A 411 0.83 0.43 3.88
CA LEU A 411 2.04 -0.35 3.68
C LEU A 411 2.83 -0.49 4.98
N GLU A 412 3.43 -1.66 5.12
CA GLU A 412 4.34 -1.96 6.22
C GLU A 412 5.61 -1.10 6.12
N GLY A 413 5.93 -0.41 7.21
CA GLY A 413 7.21 0.26 7.41
C GLY A 413 8.27 -0.66 7.97
N ILE A 414 9.38 -0.09 8.47
CA ILE A 414 10.39 -0.82 9.24
C ILE A 414 9.74 -1.21 10.57
N GLN A 415 9.84 -2.50 10.90
CA GLN A 415 9.26 -3.12 12.08
C GLN A 415 10.22 -3.16 13.25
N GLY A 416 9.72 -3.51 14.44
CA GLY A 416 10.53 -3.78 15.62
C GLY A 416 11.33 -5.09 15.53
N ASP A 417 11.06 -5.94 14.55
CA ASP A 417 11.72 -7.22 14.31
C ASP A 417 12.70 -7.13 13.13
N CYS A 418 13.99 -7.32 13.38
CA CYS A 418 15.03 -7.27 12.35
C CYS A 418 14.88 -8.39 11.30
N THR A 419 14.18 -9.49 11.61
CA THR A 419 13.95 -10.60 10.69
C THR A 419 12.81 -10.33 9.73
N HIS A 420 12.04 -9.27 9.95
CA HIS A 420 10.95 -8.89 9.08
C HIS A 420 11.45 -8.54 7.67
N TRP A 421 10.74 -8.96 6.63
CA TRP A 421 11.17 -8.83 5.24
C TRP A 421 11.47 -7.38 4.80
N VAL A 422 10.73 -6.39 5.31
CA VAL A 422 10.99 -4.96 5.03
C VAL A 422 12.33 -4.54 5.63
N ASN A 423 12.61 -4.94 6.88
CA ASN A 423 13.84 -4.61 7.59
C ASN A 423 15.06 -5.19 6.89
N GLN A 424 14.99 -6.48 6.50
CA GLN A 424 16.08 -7.17 5.79
C GLN A 424 16.40 -6.50 4.45
N ASN A 425 15.37 -6.19 3.64
CA ASN A 425 15.58 -5.55 2.34
C ASN A 425 16.06 -4.10 2.47
N PHE A 426 15.56 -3.36 3.45
CA PHE A 426 16.05 -2.03 3.75
C PHE A 426 17.53 -2.07 4.17
N ALA A 427 17.90 -2.95 5.09
CA ALA A 427 19.27 -3.12 5.56
C ALA A 427 20.22 -3.45 4.40
N ALA A 428 19.84 -4.40 3.55
CA ALA A 428 20.62 -4.80 2.37
C ALA A 428 20.90 -3.60 1.42
N VAL A 429 19.89 -2.79 1.13
CA VAL A 429 20.03 -1.61 0.24
C VAL A 429 20.91 -0.53 0.86
N HIS A 430 20.89 -0.36 2.19
CA HIS A 430 21.64 0.69 2.88
C HIS A 430 23.01 0.21 3.40
N GLY A 431 23.36 -1.07 3.17
CA GLY A 431 24.61 -1.66 3.64
C GLY A 431 24.69 -1.67 5.17
N LEU A 432 23.60 -2.07 5.81
CA LEU A 432 23.48 -2.35 7.24
C LEU A 432 23.48 -3.86 7.46
N GLU A 433 23.82 -4.32 8.65
CA GLU A 433 23.66 -5.72 9.06
C GLU A 433 22.20 -5.98 9.45
N SER A 434 21.60 -5.05 10.20
CA SER A 434 20.19 -5.10 10.57
C SER A 434 19.64 -3.69 10.83
N ILE A 435 18.31 -3.57 10.97
CA ILE A 435 17.64 -2.34 11.39
C ILE A 435 16.33 -2.69 12.08
N ILE A 436 15.97 -1.96 13.11
CA ILE A 436 14.65 -2.02 13.77
C ILE A 436 14.11 -0.62 14.01
N ALA A 437 12.79 -0.50 14.05
CA ALA A 437 12.10 0.74 14.40
C ALA A 437 11.39 0.61 15.75
N THR A 438 11.31 1.71 16.49
CA THR A 438 10.57 1.75 17.77
C THR A 438 9.74 3.03 17.88
N THR A 439 8.58 2.93 18.52
CA THR A 439 7.73 4.08 18.84
C THR A 439 8.24 4.89 20.02
N SER A 440 9.15 4.34 20.82
CA SER A 440 9.78 5.03 21.95
C SER A 440 10.74 6.14 21.54
N LEU A 441 11.13 6.19 20.25
CA LEU A 441 11.99 7.23 19.70
C LEU A 441 11.20 8.16 18.77
N PRO A 442 11.07 9.45 19.08
CA PRO A 442 10.47 10.42 18.16
C PRO A 442 11.42 10.76 16.99
N TRP A 443 10.86 11.17 15.86
CA TRP A 443 11.63 11.65 14.70
C TRP A 443 12.40 12.94 14.95
N ASP A 444 11.95 13.70 15.95
CA ASP A 444 12.61 14.90 16.39
C ASP A 444 13.53 14.58 17.56
N HIS A 445 14.83 14.66 17.36
CA HIS A 445 15.84 14.43 18.41
C HIS A 445 15.70 15.33 19.62
N ILE A 446 14.93 16.41 19.53
CA ILE A 446 14.68 17.36 20.61
C ILE A 446 13.72 16.79 21.65
N TYR A 447 12.86 15.83 21.26
CA TYR A 447 11.79 15.27 22.10
C TYR A 447 11.90 13.74 22.32
N TRP A 448 13.11 13.18 22.30
CA TRP A 448 13.28 11.76 22.55
C TRP A 448 12.77 11.39 23.95
N THR A 449 11.76 10.53 24.02
CA THR A 449 11.26 9.96 25.26
C THR A 449 12.16 8.82 25.73
N GLY A 450 12.83 8.11 24.81
CA GLY A 450 13.75 7.03 25.08
C GLY A 450 15.10 7.48 25.61
N ASP A 451 15.94 6.51 25.99
CA ASP A 451 17.34 6.72 26.31
C ASP A 451 18.22 6.26 25.14
N PRO A 452 18.92 7.19 24.43
CA PRO A 452 19.69 6.85 23.25
C PRO A 452 20.83 5.85 23.52
N GLU A 453 21.42 5.87 24.73
CA GLU A 453 22.48 4.93 25.10
C GLU A 453 21.92 3.52 25.19
N LEU A 454 20.76 3.35 25.85
CA LEU A 454 20.07 2.08 26.01
C LEU A 454 19.53 1.54 24.68
N MET A 455 18.92 2.42 23.88
CA MET A 455 18.31 2.06 22.60
C MET A 455 19.29 1.55 21.56
N ASN A 456 20.55 1.94 21.61
CA ASN A 456 21.61 1.48 20.71
C ASN A 456 22.23 0.14 21.11
N ILE A 457 21.84 -0.41 22.25
CA ILE A 457 22.30 -1.74 22.67
C ILE A 457 21.38 -2.78 22.02
N THR A 458 21.97 -3.65 21.21
CA THR A 458 21.25 -4.66 20.43
C THR A 458 21.49 -6.08 20.93
N ASP A 459 22.55 -6.32 21.70
CA ASP A 459 22.93 -7.60 22.28
C ASP A 459 22.34 -7.79 23.69
N PHE A 460 21.76 -8.96 23.95
CA PHE A 460 21.05 -9.27 25.20
C PHE A 460 21.93 -9.16 26.45
N GLU A 461 23.15 -9.73 26.41
CA GLU A 461 24.04 -9.70 27.55
C GLU A 461 24.57 -8.29 27.83
N THR A 462 24.92 -7.56 26.76
CA THR A 462 25.34 -6.17 26.85
C THR A 462 24.21 -5.28 27.40
N TYR A 463 22.99 -5.54 26.98
CA TYR A 463 21.82 -4.82 27.47
C TYR A 463 21.62 -5.03 28.99
N LEU A 464 21.66 -6.28 29.44
CA LEU A 464 21.52 -6.59 30.85
C LEU A 464 22.67 -6.00 31.70
N ASN A 465 23.90 -6.08 31.23
CA ASN A 465 25.02 -5.45 31.92
C ASN A 465 24.85 -3.92 32.06
N PHE A 466 24.29 -3.28 31.04
CA PHE A 466 24.07 -1.83 31.07
C PHE A 466 22.96 -1.46 32.06
N VAL A 467 21.81 -2.15 32.03
CA VAL A 467 20.65 -1.81 32.89
C VAL A 467 20.88 -2.24 34.34
N SER A 468 21.55 -3.38 34.61
CA SER A 468 21.82 -3.88 35.96
C SER A 468 22.90 -3.09 36.69
N GLY A 469 23.84 -2.51 35.97
CA GLY A 469 24.90 -1.68 36.49
C GLY A 469 24.56 -0.20 36.64
N ASN A 470 23.31 0.19 36.40
CA ASN A 470 22.96 1.61 36.29
C ASN A 470 21.83 2.02 37.23
N ASP A 471 22.18 2.78 38.26
CA ASP A 471 21.22 3.26 39.28
C ASP A 471 20.10 4.18 38.73
N ARG A 472 20.20 4.59 37.48
CA ARG A 472 19.16 5.43 36.83
C ARG A 472 17.88 4.68 36.51
N TYR A 473 17.88 3.33 36.50
CA TYR A 473 16.78 2.54 35.96
C TYR A 473 16.11 1.63 36.99
N ILE A 474 14.82 1.38 36.76
CA ILE A 474 14.09 0.23 37.28
C ILE A 474 13.77 -0.64 36.07
N VAL A 475 14.07 -1.93 36.15
CA VAL A 475 13.85 -2.90 35.08
C VAL A 475 12.64 -3.74 35.40
N LEU A 476 11.66 -3.74 34.50
CA LEU A 476 10.45 -4.53 34.60
C LEU A 476 10.55 -5.68 33.59
N ILE A 477 10.22 -6.89 33.99
CA ILE A 477 10.36 -8.08 33.14
C ILE A 477 9.08 -8.88 33.21
N THR A 478 8.56 -9.28 32.05
CA THR A 478 7.49 -10.28 31.91
C THR A 478 7.90 -11.33 30.88
N SER A 479 7.25 -12.47 30.88
CA SER A 479 7.54 -13.51 29.90
C SER A 479 6.28 -14.20 29.38
N THR A 480 6.33 -14.72 28.15
CA THR A 480 5.53 -15.86 27.76
C THR A 480 6.15 -17.14 28.33
N ASP A 481 5.72 -18.33 27.88
CA ASP A 481 6.33 -19.59 28.31
C ASP A 481 7.81 -19.65 27.88
N ILE A 482 8.70 -19.65 28.88
CA ILE A 482 10.14 -19.76 28.70
C ILE A 482 10.70 -21.09 29.20
N SER A 483 9.86 -22.13 29.33
CA SER A 483 10.28 -23.46 29.84
C SER A 483 11.13 -24.26 28.85
N ASP A 484 11.09 -23.90 27.57
CA ASP A 484 11.88 -24.56 26.52
C ASP A 484 13.38 -24.49 26.77
N ASP A 485 14.07 -25.58 26.45
CA ASP A 485 15.53 -25.68 26.62
C ASP A 485 16.32 -24.61 25.84
N SER A 486 15.77 -24.07 24.77
CA SER A 486 16.37 -22.95 24.01
C SER A 486 16.60 -21.70 24.86
N TYR A 487 15.81 -21.49 25.90
CA TYR A 487 15.97 -20.35 26.84
C TYR A 487 17.05 -20.55 27.91
N GLN A 488 17.75 -21.69 27.97
CA GLN A 488 18.71 -21.98 29.03
C GLN A 488 19.86 -20.96 29.09
N GLU A 489 20.38 -20.54 27.96
CA GLU A 489 21.43 -19.51 27.88
C GLU A 489 20.95 -18.18 28.46
N MET A 490 19.80 -17.68 28.03
CA MET A 490 19.20 -16.44 28.52
C MET A 490 18.91 -16.49 30.03
N ARG A 491 18.40 -17.62 30.53
CA ARG A 491 18.19 -17.83 31.98
C ARG A 491 19.49 -17.84 32.75
N GLY A 492 20.57 -18.41 32.16
CA GLY A 492 21.93 -18.38 32.75
C GLY A 492 22.41 -16.95 32.93
N ILE A 493 22.28 -16.12 31.91
CA ILE A 493 22.65 -14.71 31.96
C ILE A 493 21.78 -13.91 32.95
N LEU A 494 20.46 -14.12 32.97
CA LEU A 494 19.57 -13.49 33.95
C LEU A 494 19.94 -13.83 35.39
N ARG A 495 20.28 -15.10 35.68
CA ARG A 495 20.72 -15.55 36.98
C ARG A 495 22.04 -14.89 37.36
N GLU A 496 23.01 -14.82 36.46
CA GLU A 496 24.32 -14.24 36.72
C GLU A 496 24.24 -12.72 36.95
N LYS A 497 23.46 -12.00 36.18
CA LYS A 497 23.44 -10.52 36.16
C LYS A 497 22.42 -9.90 37.10
N LEU A 498 21.26 -10.52 37.28
CA LEU A 498 20.18 -9.98 38.09
C LEU A 498 19.76 -10.86 39.27
N ASP A 499 20.30 -12.07 39.39
CA ASP A 499 19.95 -13.07 40.42
C ASP A 499 18.45 -13.39 40.53
N ILE A 500 17.70 -13.21 39.46
CA ILE A 500 16.22 -13.29 39.46
C ILE A 500 15.67 -14.64 39.09
N ILE A 501 16.43 -15.54 38.44
CA ILE A 501 15.95 -16.89 38.08
C ILE A 501 16.56 -17.94 39.04
N GLN A 502 15.69 -18.52 39.88
CA GLN A 502 16.07 -19.57 40.81
C GLN A 502 15.57 -20.96 40.42
N THR A 503 14.49 -21.01 39.60
CA THR A 503 13.82 -22.24 39.15
C THR A 503 13.69 -22.27 37.64
N ASN A 504 13.25 -23.43 37.10
CA ASN A 504 12.92 -23.60 35.68
C ASN A 504 11.43 -23.31 35.39
N SER A 505 10.82 -22.39 36.13
CA SER A 505 9.41 -22.01 35.95
C SER A 505 9.10 -21.52 34.54
N ARG A 506 7.87 -21.73 34.12
CA ARG A 506 7.37 -21.35 32.79
C ARG A 506 7.25 -19.85 32.60
N TYR A 507 6.83 -19.16 33.64
CA TYR A 507 6.52 -17.72 33.61
C TYR A 507 7.34 -16.95 34.64
N LEU A 508 7.69 -15.71 34.31
CA LEU A 508 8.48 -14.81 35.12
C LEU A 508 7.88 -13.40 35.09
N CYS A 509 7.60 -12.85 36.27
CA CYS A 509 7.40 -11.42 36.49
C CYS A 509 8.48 -10.92 37.43
N ALA A 510 9.18 -9.83 37.07
CA ALA A 510 10.17 -9.22 37.94
C ALA A 510 10.15 -7.69 37.82
N ALA A 511 10.40 -7.04 38.95
CA ALA A 511 10.65 -5.60 39.01
C ALA A 511 11.92 -5.38 39.82
N VAL A 512 12.98 -4.93 39.16
CA VAL A 512 14.34 -4.86 39.68
C VAL A 512 14.77 -3.40 39.79
N GLY A 513 14.94 -2.92 41.01
CA GLY A 513 15.52 -1.63 41.35
C GLY A 513 16.93 -1.79 41.88
N THR A 514 17.55 -0.72 42.41
CA THR A 514 18.89 -0.74 43.02
C THR A 514 18.90 -1.38 44.41
N THR A 515 17.85 -1.12 45.19
CA THR A 515 17.76 -1.56 46.59
C THR A 515 16.65 -2.57 46.80
N GLU A 516 15.71 -2.67 45.89
CA GLU A 516 14.53 -3.53 45.98
C GLU A 516 14.44 -4.39 44.71
N CYS A 517 14.15 -5.67 44.92
CA CYS A 517 13.94 -6.62 43.84
C CYS A 517 12.74 -7.51 44.17
N ASN A 518 11.69 -7.44 43.37
CA ASN A 518 10.49 -8.25 43.50
C ASN A 518 10.41 -9.22 42.33
N VAL A 519 10.42 -10.52 42.60
CA VAL A 519 10.40 -11.58 41.57
C VAL A 519 9.31 -12.58 41.89
N GLU A 520 8.52 -12.91 40.92
CA GLU A 520 7.52 -13.99 40.97
C GLU A 520 7.78 -14.96 39.81
N GLN A 521 7.87 -16.25 40.12
CA GLN A 521 8.13 -17.31 39.16
C GLN A 521 7.10 -18.44 39.39
N SER A 522 6.47 -18.92 38.36
CA SER A 522 5.39 -19.93 38.44
C SER A 522 5.32 -20.78 37.18
N ASP A 523 4.79 -21.99 37.31
CA ASP A 523 4.36 -22.85 36.18
C ASP A 523 2.93 -22.50 35.73
N GLU A 524 2.20 -21.69 36.50
CA GLU A 524 0.93 -21.10 36.15
C GLU A 524 1.10 -19.64 35.73
N GLU A 525 0.16 -19.12 34.95
CA GLU A 525 0.16 -17.74 34.49
C GLU A 525 0.15 -16.76 35.68
N ILE A 526 0.96 -15.71 35.61
CA ILE A 526 1.19 -14.75 36.69
C ILE A 526 0.45 -13.45 36.45
N TYR A 527 -0.14 -12.94 37.51
CA TYR A 527 -0.69 -11.59 37.59
C TYR A 527 -0.15 -10.93 38.87
N SER A 528 0.77 -10.00 38.74
CA SER A 528 1.49 -9.43 39.89
C SER A 528 1.38 -7.91 39.92
N GLY A 529 0.84 -7.39 41.04
CA GLY A 529 0.95 -5.98 41.40
C GLY A 529 2.15 -5.80 42.31
N THR A 530 3.11 -4.98 41.96
CA THR A 530 4.36 -4.81 42.72
C THR A 530 4.73 -3.35 42.90
N THR A 531 5.32 -3.01 44.04
CA THR A 531 5.89 -1.67 44.29
C THR A 531 7.38 -1.80 44.45
N VAL A 532 8.12 -1.02 43.69
CA VAL A 532 9.57 -0.93 43.79
C VAL A 532 9.98 0.54 43.92
N GLU A 533 10.72 0.85 44.97
CA GLU A 533 11.24 2.20 45.22
C GLU A 533 10.14 3.30 45.17
N GLY A 534 8.95 2.97 45.68
CA GLY A 534 7.82 3.90 45.71
C GLY A 534 6.97 3.98 44.45
N HIS A 535 7.33 3.27 43.38
CA HIS A 535 6.57 3.19 42.14
C HIS A 535 5.80 1.87 42.06
N TYR A 536 4.50 1.95 41.77
CA TYR A 536 3.64 0.79 41.61
C TYR A 536 3.56 0.37 40.13
N PHE A 537 3.79 -0.91 39.88
CA PHE A 537 3.71 -1.55 38.57
C PHE A 537 2.75 -2.74 38.61
N TYR A 538 2.06 -2.97 37.50
CA TYR A 538 1.29 -4.20 37.30
C TYR A 538 1.96 -4.99 36.18
N LEU A 539 2.26 -6.26 36.44
CA LEU A 539 2.94 -7.17 35.54
C LEU A 539 2.09 -8.42 35.32
N SER A 540 1.97 -8.89 34.09
CA SER A 540 1.39 -10.20 33.81
C SER A 540 2.21 -10.99 32.80
N SER A 541 2.38 -12.29 33.09
CA SER A 541 3.11 -13.25 32.27
C SER A 541 2.21 -14.42 31.93
N MET A 542 1.96 -14.64 30.64
CA MET A 542 0.97 -15.61 30.15
C MET A 542 1.47 -16.32 28.91
N ASN A 543 0.81 -17.42 28.55
CA ASN A 543 1.10 -18.14 27.31
C ASN A 543 0.75 -17.32 26.05
N ASP A 544 -0.33 -16.54 26.13
CA ASP A 544 -0.77 -15.65 25.06
C ASP A 544 -0.05 -14.29 25.16
N PRO A 545 0.84 -13.95 24.23
CA PRO A 545 1.56 -12.66 24.26
C PRO A 545 0.65 -11.43 24.31
N GLU A 546 -0.53 -11.51 23.69
CA GLU A 546 -1.51 -10.40 23.69
C GLU A 546 -2.04 -10.07 25.10
N LYS A 547 -1.89 -10.99 26.03
CA LYS A 547 -2.31 -10.84 27.44
C LYS A 547 -1.16 -10.56 28.40
N CYS A 548 0.08 -10.55 27.92
CA CYS A 548 1.22 -10.11 28.73
C CYS A 548 1.21 -8.59 28.83
N ASP A 549 1.16 -8.07 30.05
CA ASP A 549 1.08 -6.65 30.31
C ASP A 549 2.24 -6.18 31.22
N ILE A 550 2.73 -4.99 30.93
CA ILE A 550 3.58 -4.19 31.82
C ILE A 550 2.89 -2.82 31.93
N MET A 551 2.29 -2.53 33.07
CA MET A 551 1.52 -1.29 33.25
C MET A 551 2.18 -0.40 34.31
N PHE A 552 2.28 0.87 33.99
CA PHE A 552 2.65 1.94 34.91
C PHE A 552 1.64 3.07 34.76
N SER A 553 0.92 3.41 35.84
CA SER A 553 -0.22 4.32 35.82
C SER A 553 -1.32 3.80 34.88
N GLU A 554 -1.68 4.55 33.83
CA GLU A 554 -2.68 4.16 32.82
C GLU A 554 -2.03 3.60 31.55
N ASP A 555 -0.68 3.67 31.44
CA ASP A 555 0.04 3.24 30.23
C ASP A 555 0.34 1.74 30.27
N ASN A 556 -0.04 1.03 29.19
CA ASN A 556 0.39 -0.35 28.94
C ASN A 556 1.63 -0.36 28.05
N LEU A 557 2.68 -0.98 28.58
CA LEU A 557 4.05 -0.85 28.07
C LEU A 557 4.60 -2.15 27.47
N SER A 558 3.75 -3.19 27.35
CA SER A 558 4.12 -4.45 26.74
C SER A 558 4.03 -4.38 25.22
N ASN A 559 5.08 -4.83 24.51
CA ASN A 559 5.11 -4.87 23.03
C ASN A 559 4.36 -6.07 22.43
N LYS A 560 3.71 -6.89 23.28
CA LYS A 560 2.86 -8.01 22.85
C LYS A 560 3.58 -9.07 21.99
N ASN A 561 4.88 -9.22 22.16
CA ASN A 561 5.67 -10.26 21.50
C ASN A 561 5.92 -11.44 22.43
N ALA A 562 5.96 -12.66 21.86
CA ALA A 562 6.37 -13.84 22.62
C ALA A 562 7.86 -13.75 23.00
N GLY A 563 8.20 -14.16 24.22
CA GLY A 563 9.56 -14.17 24.73
C GLY A 563 9.69 -13.52 26.11
N LEU A 564 10.90 -13.03 26.40
CA LEU A 564 11.19 -12.23 27.58
C LEU A 564 11.08 -10.75 27.25
N THR A 565 10.11 -10.06 27.80
CA THR A 565 9.88 -8.63 27.59
C THR A 565 10.42 -7.82 28.75
N PHE A 566 11.25 -6.85 28.43
CA PHE A 566 11.81 -5.87 29.34
C PHE A 566 11.23 -4.51 29.08
N ALA A 567 10.80 -3.81 30.11
CA ALA A 567 10.52 -2.38 30.07
C ALA A 567 11.42 -1.67 31.09
N VAL A 568 12.02 -0.56 30.69
CA VAL A 568 12.97 0.18 31.51
C VAL A 568 12.38 1.54 31.88
N TYR A 569 12.22 1.76 33.18
CA TYR A 569 11.77 3.01 33.74
C TYR A 569 12.97 3.86 34.20
N SER A 570 13.03 5.10 33.75
CA SER A 570 14.07 6.06 34.16
C SER A 570 13.62 6.86 35.38
N ARG A 571 14.35 6.76 36.49
CA ARG A 571 14.10 7.55 37.70
C ARG A 571 14.28 9.05 37.45
N GLU A 572 15.24 9.42 36.63
CA GLU A 572 15.55 10.81 36.30
C GLU A 572 14.45 11.43 35.43
N LYS A 573 13.97 10.70 34.41
CA LYS A 573 12.97 11.18 33.48
C LYS A 573 11.53 10.98 33.98
N GLY A 574 11.30 10.08 34.95
CA GLY A 574 10.00 9.79 35.52
C GLY A 574 9.03 9.03 34.60
N HIS A 575 9.56 8.40 33.52
CA HIS A 575 8.78 7.62 32.58
C HIS A 575 9.62 6.46 32.01
N LEU A 576 8.97 5.60 31.21
CA LEU A 576 9.65 4.53 30.49
C LEU A 576 10.53 5.08 29.37
N VAL A 577 11.71 4.48 29.24
CA VAL A 577 12.73 4.90 28.27
C VAL A 577 13.10 3.82 27.28
N ASP A 578 12.76 2.55 27.52
CA ASP A 578 12.88 1.47 26.55
C ASP A 578 11.91 0.34 26.85
N GLU A 579 11.60 -0.44 25.81
CA GLU A 579 10.81 -1.64 25.86
C GLU A 579 11.28 -2.60 24.78
N ILE A 580 11.70 -3.79 25.17
CA ILE A 580 12.33 -4.75 24.27
C ILE A 580 11.96 -6.19 24.65
N THR A 581 11.62 -7.03 23.68
CA THR A 581 11.42 -8.48 23.87
C THR A 581 12.59 -9.24 23.27
N TRP A 582 13.06 -10.21 24.01
CA TRP A 582 14.15 -11.10 23.63
C TRP A 582 13.67 -12.53 23.45
N ARG A 583 14.25 -13.22 22.45
CA ARG A 583 14.10 -14.65 22.21
C ARG A 583 15.47 -15.27 21.93
N PRO A 584 15.63 -16.58 22.14
CA PRO A 584 16.91 -17.27 21.92
C PRO A 584 17.51 -17.05 20.53
N GLU A 585 16.67 -17.06 19.50
CA GLU A 585 17.09 -16.91 18.11
C GLU A 585 17.47 -15.48 17.72
N ILE A 586 17.18 -14.49 18.57
CA ILE A 586 17.43 -13.06 18.29
C ILE A 586 18.14 -12.35 19.46
N MET A 587 19.01 -13.07 20.19
CA MET A 587 19.79 -12.49 21.31
C MET A 587 20.73 -11.36 20.86
N HIS A 588 21.08 -11.30 19.59
CA HIS A 588 21.89 -10.24 18.97
C HIS A 588 21.10 -8.97 18.62
N GLN A 589 19.78 -9.04 18.58
CA GLN A 589 18.89 -7.89 18.37
C GLN A 589 17.46 -8.21 18.81
N GLY A 590 17.05 -7.69 19.93
CA GLY A 590 15.68 -7.87 20.44
C GLY A 590 14.63 -7.13 19.62
N ILE A 591 13.37 -7.47 19.87
CA ILE A 591 12.19 -6.86 19.21
C ILE A 591 11.70 -5.67 20.03
N ARG A 592 11.60 -4.50 19.41
CA ARG A 592 10.97 -3.31 19.97
C ARG A 592 9.60 -3.06 19.33
N CYS A 593 8.72 -2.34 20.02
CA CYS A 593 7.39 -2.05 19.53
C CYS A 593 7.43 -1.27 18.20
N SER A 594 6.71 -1.77 17.19
CA SER A 594 6.51 -1.05 15.93
C SER A 594 5.27 -0.14 15.99
N ALA A 595 5.15 0.78 15.03
CA ALA A 595 3.97 1.65 14.91
C ALA A 595 2.67 0.85 14.78
N GLU A 596 2.69 -0.29 14.07
CA GLU A 596 1.51 -1.15 13.90
C GLU A 596 1.08 -1.86 15.19
N GLN A 597 2.03 -2.21 16.04
CA GLN A 597 1.73 -2.79 17.35
C GLN A 597 1.22 -1.73 18.32
N TYR A 598 1.70 -0.49 18.20
CA TYR A 598 1.20 0.64 19.00
C TYR A 598 -0.28 0.93 18.71
N ASP A 599 -0.68 0.96 17.44
CA ASP A 599 -2.08 1.16 17.04
C ASP A 599 -3.04 0.08 17.58
N LYS A 600 -2.54 -1.12 17.86
CA LYS A 600 -3.33 -2.20 18.49
C LYS A 600 -3.50 -2.06 20.00
N ARG A 601 -2.72 -1.20 20.68
CA ARG A 601 -2.79 -0.96 22.12
C ARG A 601 -3.88 0.04 22.53
N GLY A 602 -4.32 0.89 21.58
CA GLY A 602 -5.40 1.88 21.78
C GLY A 602 -6.73 1.37 21.34
#